data_ca488ea41383b7d4595f335936bed6bb
#
_entry.id   ca488ea41383b7d4595f335936bed6bb
#
_cell.length_a   1.000
_cell.length_b   1.000
_cell.length_c   1.000
_cell.angle_alpha   90.00
_cell.angle_beta   90.00
_cell.angle_gamma   90.00
#
_symmetry.space_group_name_H-M   'P 1'
#
loop_
_entity.id
_entity.type
_entity.pdbx_description
1 polymer ?
#
loop_
_entity_poly.entity_id
_entity_poly.type
_entity_poly.pdbx_seq_one_letter_code
_entity_poly.pdbx_strand_id
1 'polypeptide(L)'
;GFLCDGSIQRLVDGFAQVTLPEELPSKSMYLLWGENENGAGYPRMINQTDAWWVGPEIAFPGDTVSVFGRNLSHDNWTSDAWIYVTDGSTGTWMTPTSVSPYRVSFTLPTGWTTGDYEVWAHNGHGGVLGWSGPFDLTVEDAPDFAGGATYDVTTFGAVGDGVTDDTDAINDA
;
A
#
# COMPACT_ATOMS: atom_id res chain seq x y z
N GLY A 1 -16.59 -9.18 20.75
CA GLY A 1 -15.31 -8.78 21.34
C GLY A 1 -15.26 -9.21 22.79
N PHE A 2 -14.09 -9.43 23.31
CA PHE A 2 -13.88 -9.71 24.73
C PHE A 2 -12.84 -8.71 25.28
N LEU A 3 -12.95 -8.44 26.56
CA LEU A 3 -12.05 -7.60 27.33
C LEU A 3 -11.07 -8.48 28.07
N CYS A 4 -9.81 -8.13 28.07
CA CYS A 4 -8.79 -8.80 28.89
C CYS A 4 -7.76 -7.77 29.40
N ASP A 5 -7.18 -8.06 30.55
CA ASP A 5 -6.18 -7.22 31.17
C ASP A 5 -4.77 -7.64 30.76
N GLY A 6 -3.95 -6.68 30.35
CA GLY A 6 -2.53 -6.87 30.12
C GLY A 6 -1.75 -6.81 31.44
N SER A 7 -0.67 -7.56 31.51
CA SER A 7 0.26 -7.54 32.65
C SER A 7 1.26 -6.40 32.51
N ILE A 8 1.26 -5.42 33.41
CA ILE A 8 2.24 -4.33 33.41
C ILE A 8 3.60 -4.86 33.88
N GLN A 9 4.59 -4.83 33.02
CA GLN A 9 5.97 -5.27 33.30
C GLN A 9 6.85 -4.13 33.81
N ARG A 10 6.61 -2.93 33.32
CA ARG A 10 7.38 -1.73 33.70
C ARG A 10 6.51 -0.50 33.56
N LEU A 11 6.55 0.36 34.55
CA LEU A 11 5.89 1.66 34.56
C LEU A 11 6.92 2.72 34.97
N VAL A 12 7.11 3.73 34.12
CA VAL A 12 7.91 4.92 34.39
C VAL A 12 7.16 6.12 33.79
N ASP A 13 7.51 7.35 34.18
CA ASP A 13 6.86 8.55 33.68
C ASP A 13 6.75 8.54 32.15
N GLY A 14 5.51 8.58 31.67
CA GLY A 14 5.19 8.63 30.24
C GLY A 14 5.39 7.30 29.48
N PHE A 15 5.75 6.21 30.13
CA PHE A 15 5.98 4.91 29.50
C PHE A 15 5.42 3.75 30.33
N ALA A 16 4.70 2.84 29.66
CA ALA A 16 4.27 1.58 30.22
C ALA A 16 4.64 0.43 29.26
N GLN A 17 5.27 -0.59 29.80
CA GLN A 17 5.50 -1.86 29.10
C GLN A 17 4.48 -2.87 29.59
N VAL A 18 3.72 -3.46 28.66
CA VAL A 18 2.62 -4.38 28.96
C VAL A 18 2.84 -5.68 28.19
N THR A 19 2.65 -6.81 28.86
CA THR A 19 2.55 -8.12 28.21
C THR A 19 1.07 -8.41 27.96
N LEU A 20 0.75 -8.72 26.73
CA LEU A 20 -0.59 -9.14 26.33
C LEU A 20 -0.81 -10.61 26.72
N PRO A 21 -2.05 -11.01 27.07
CA PRO A 21 -2.40 -12.40 27.34
C PRO A 21 -2.08 -13.31 26.14
N GLU A 22 -1.60 -14.53 26.42
CA GLU A 22 -1.25 -15.51 25.39
C GLU A 22 -2.48 -16.00 24.59
N GLU A 23 -3.66 -15.91 25.18
CA GLU A 23 -4.92 -16.34 24.57
C GLU A 23 -5.40 -15.38 23.45
N LEU A 24 -4.79 -14.21 23.32
CA LEU A 24 -5.15 -13.27 22.26
C LEU A 24 -4.70 -13.80 20.90
N PRO A 25 -5.62 -13.93 19.91
CA PRO A 25 -5.24 -14.29 18.55
C PRO A 25 -4.21 -13.30 17.98
N SER A 26 -3.06 -13.81 17.54
CA SER A 26 -1.91 -12.99 17.14
C SER A 26 -2.18 -12.05 15.98
N LYS A 27 -3.19 -12.34 15.16
CA LYS A 27 -3.51 -11.60 13.92
C LYS A 27 -4.75 -10.70 14.01
N SER A 28 -5.41 -10.66 15.14
CA SER A 28 -6.60 -9.80 15.31
C SER A 28 -6.21 -8.36 15.55
N MET A 29 -7.13 -7.46 15.22
CA MET A 29 -7.04 -6.06 15.59
C MET A 29 -7.56 -5.86 17.01
N TYR A 30 -6.87 -5.04 17.79
CA TYR A 30 -7.22 -4.75 19.18
C TYR A 30 -7.26 -3.26 19.45
N LEU A 31 -8.08 -2.89 20.45
CA LEU A 31 -8.00 -1.60 21.10
C LEU A 31 -7.23 -1.76 22.41
N LEU A 32 -6.19 -0.98 22.58
CA LEU A 32 -5.38 -0.92 23.81
C LEU A 32 -5.58 0.45 24.48
N TRP A 33 -5.87 0.46 25.76
CA TRP A 33 -5.90 1.67 26.57
C TRP A 33 -5.36 1.40 27.96
N GLY A 34 -4.88 2.45 28.63
CA GLY A 34 -4.54 2.44 30.04
C GLY A 34 -5.67 3.02 30.86
N GLU A 35 -5.88 2.48 32.06
CA GLU A 35 -6.86 2.99 33.03
C GLU A 35 -6.19 3.15 34.40
N ASN A 36 -6.57 4.19 35.11
CA ASN A 36 -6.17 4.46 36.49
C ASN A 36 -7.36 5.01 37.30
N GLU A 37 -7.14 5.40 38.54
CA GLU A 37 -8.17 5.95 39.42
C GLU A 37 -8.87 7.22 38.89
N ASN A 38 -8.25 7.93 37.93
CA ASN A 38 -8.80 9.12 37.31
C ASN A 38 -9.56 8.79 36.01
N GLY A 39 -9.58 7.54 35.56
CA GLY A 39 -10.31 7.06 34.39
C GLY A 39 -9.45 6.42 33.31
N ALA A 40 -10.11 6.14 32.17
CA ALA A 40 -9.48 5.51 31.03
C ALA A 40 -8.85 6.54 30.07
N GLY A 41 -7.66 6.23 29.57
CA GLY A 41 -7.01 6.98 28.51
C GLY A 41 -7.64 6.72 27.14
N TYR A 42 -7.22 7.49 26.14
CA TYR A 42 -7.66 7.28 24.76
C TYR A 42 -7.16 5.94 24.21
N PRO A 43 -8.05 5.13 23.65
CA PRO A 43 -7.65 3.85 23.06
C PRO A 43 -6.77 4.04 21.82
N ARG A 44 -5.87 3.09 21.61
CA ARG A 44 -5.06 2.96 20.41
C ARG A 44 -5.33 1.62 19.74
N MET A 45 -5.48 1.64 18.43
CA MET A 45 -5.59 0.41 17.65
C MET A 45 -4.20 -0.18 17.42
N ILE A 46 -4.09 -1.51 17.63
CA ILE A 46 -2.92 -2.30 17.28
C ILE A 46 -3.30 -3.35 16.25
N ASN A 47 -2.37 -3.72 15.40
CA ASN A 47 -2.57 -4.60 14.23
C ASN A 47 -3.57 -4.07 13.19
N GLN A 48 -3.92 -2.80 13.23
CA GLN A 48 -4.72 -2.17 12.18
C GLN A 48 -3.90 -2.08 10.89
N THR A 49 -4.56 -2.26 9.75
CA THR A 49 -4.00 -1.89 8.45
C THR A 49 -3.63 -0.41 8.48
N ASP A 50 -2.40 -0.08 8.14
CA ASP A 50 -1.89 1.28 8.14
C ASP A 50 -1.16 1.52 6.82
N ALA A 51 -1.93 1.75 5.77
CA ALA A 51 -1.42 2.14 4.47
C ALA A 51 -1.06 3.63 4.50
N TRP A 52 -0.02 4.02 3.75
CA TRP A 52 0.52 5.37 3.75
C TRP A 52 0.41 6.03 2.39
N TRP A 53 0.58 5.27 1.31
CA TRP A 53 0.50 5.77 -0.04
C TRP A 53 0.35 4.63 -1.06
N VAL A 54 -0.04 5.00 -2.27
CA VAL A 54 -0.16 4.13 -3.44
C VAL A 54 0.82 4.59 -4.52
N GLY A 55 1.42 3.68 -5.22
CA GLY A 55 2.36 4.01 -6.30
C GLY A 55 2.38 2.96 -7.41
N PRO A 56 2.49 3.44 -8.65
CA PRO A 56 2.45 4.85 -9.08
C PRO A 56 1.07 5.50 -8.85
N GLU A 57 1.02 6.83 -8.67
CA GLU A 57 -0.24 7.58 -8.56
C GLU A 57 -0.95 7.73 -9.91
N ILE A 58 -0.20 7.68 -11.01
CA ILE A 58 -0.71 7.60 -12.38
C ILE A 58 -0.27 6.26 -12.95
N ALA A 59 -1.21 5.49 -13.44
CA ALA A 59 -0.96 4.16 -13.99
C ALA A 59 -1.75 3.94 -15.29
N PHE A 60 -1.34 2.95 -16.07
CA PHE A 60 -2.00 2.55 -17.30
C PHE A 60 -2.67 1.17 -17.13
N PRO A 61 -3.72 0.85 -17.92
CA PRO A 61 -4.29 -0.49 -17.95
C PRO A 61 -3.22 -1.55 -18.21
N GLY A 62 -3.11 -2.51 -17.30
CA GLY A 62 -2.06 -3.55 -17.33
C GLY A 62 -0.90 -3.28 -16.40
N ASP A 63 -0.76 -2.09 -15.85
CA ASP A 63 0.31 -1.75 -14.92
C ASP A 63 0.15 -2.43 -13.56
N THR A 64 1.27 -2.58 -12.87
CA THR A 64 1.29 -3.01 -11.48
C THR A 64 1.32 -1.81 -10.55
N VAL A 65 0.30 -1.72 -9.71
CA VAL A 65 0.15 -0.71 -8.66
C VAL A 65 0.45 -1.35 -7.31
N SER A 66 1.05 -0.59 -6.40
CA SER A 66 1.40 -1.07 -5.06
C SER A 66 0.89 -0.12 -3.98
N VAL A 67 0.34 -0.69 -2.92
CA VAL A 67 0.04 -0.01 -1.67
C VAL A 67 1.22 -0.22 -0.73
N PHE A 68 1.70 0.84 -0.10
CA PHE A 68 2.80 0.83 0.85
C PHE A 68 2.32 1.28 2.22
N GLY A 69 2.86 0.66 3.28
CA GLY A 69 2.44 0.95 4.64
C GLY A 69 3.05 -0.02 5.64
N ARG A 70 2.28 -0.33 6.67
CA ARG A 70 2.58 -1.41 7.63
C ARG A 70 1.31 -2.17 7.98
N ASN A 71 1.48 -3.38 8.49
CA ASN A 71 0.36 -4.28 8.79
C ASN A 71 -0.58 -4.48 7.59
N LEU A 72 -0.06 -4.40 6.36
CA LEU A 72 -0.83 -4.63 5.15
C LEU A 72 -1.17 -6.10 4.96
N SER A 73 -0.38 -6.98 5.58
CA SER A 73 -0.64 -8.40 5.74
C SER A 73 0.10 -8.91 6.99
N HIS A 74 -0.41 -9.93 7.63
CA HIS A 74 0.26 -10.57 8.76
C HIS A 74 1.15 -11.75 8.36
N ASP A 75 0.94 -12.37 7.20
CA ASP A 75 1.57 -13.63 6.82
C ASP A 75 2.24 -13.66 5.45
N ASN A 76 2.39 -12.57 4.72
CA ASN A 76 2.86 -12.57 3.33
C ASN A 76 2.01 -13.43 2.37
N TRP A 77 0.76 -13.72 2.71
CA TRP A 77 -0.14 -14.51 1.89
C TRP A 77 -1.13 -13.59 1.17
N THR A 78 -1.35 -13.84 -0.10
CA THR A 78 -2.26 -13.02 -0.93
C THR A 78 -3.71 -13.05 -0.44
N SER A 79 -4.11 -14.14 0.22
CA SER A 79 -5.45 -14.27 0.82
C SER A 79 -5.70 -13.36 2.02
N ASP A 80 -4.63 -12.89 2.67
CA ASP A 80 -4.71 -12.09 3.90
C ASP A 80 -4.59 -10.59 3.66
N ALA A 81 -4.52 -10.18 2.40
CA ALA A 81 -4.51 -8.77 2.01
C ALA A 81 -5.62 -8.52 0.99
N TRP A 82 -6.44 -7.51 1.23
CA TRP A 82 -7.55 -7.14 0.36
C TRP A 82 -7.34 -5.75 -0.17
N ILE A 83 -7.53 -5.60 -1.47
CA ILE A 83 -7.48 -4.30 -2.16
C ILE A 83 -8.83 -4.08 -2.83
N TYR A 84 -9.39 -2.91 -2.59
CA TYR A 84 -10.62 -2.46 -3.22
C TYR A 84 -10.38 -1.15 -3.94
N VAL A 85 -10.73 -1.08 -5.22
CA VAL A 85 -10.56 0.11 -6.08
C VAL A 85 -11.93 0.55 -6.56
N THR A 86 -12.25 1.83 -6.43
CA THR A 86 -13.56 2.38 -6.77
C THR A 86 -13.46 3.75 -7.43
N ASP A 87 -14.38 4.04 -8.35
CA ASP A 87 -14.61 5.37 -8.94
C ASP A 87 -15.69 6.18 -8.15
N GLY A 88 -16.07 5.70 -6.97
CA GLY A 88 -17.14 6.27 -6.15
C GLY A 88 -18.55 5.78 -6.53
N SER A 89 -18.73 5.17 -7.71
CA SER A 89 -20.02 4.61 -8.18
C SER A 89 -19.96 3.09 -8.25
N THR A 90 -18.87 2.57 -8.76
CA THR A 90 -18.59 1.14 -8.87
C THR A 90 -17.27 0.82 -8.23
N GLY A 91 -17.12 -0.41 -7.75
CA GLY A 91 -15.87 -0.83 -7.13
C GLY A 91 -15.51 -2.26 -7.48
N THR A 92 -14.23 -2.52 -7.52
CA THR A 92 -13.67 -3.81 -7.92
C THR A 92 -12.69 -4.30 -6.87
N TRP A 93 -12.84 -5.58 -6.51
CA TRP A 93 -11.86 -6.28 -5.69
C TRP A 93 -10.67 -6.71 -6.55
N MET A 94 -9.49 -6.21 -6.19
CA MET A 94 -8.26 -6.56 -6.89
C MET A 94 -7.63 -7.78 -6.24
N THR A 95 -7.15 -8.70 -7.06
CA THR A 95 -6.37 -9.84 -6.57
C THR A 95 -4.92 -9.42 -6.39
N PRO A 96 -4.37 -9.48 -5.16
CA PRO A 96 -2.97 -9.18 -4.96
C PRO A 96 -2.05 -10.14 -5.72
N THR A 97 -1.02 -9.60 -6.37
CA THR A 97 0.03 -10.36 -7.07
C THR A 97 1.28 -10.56 -6.22
N SER A 98 1.49 -9.68 -5.24
CA SER A 98 2.56 -9.78 -4.24
C SER A 98 2.11 -9.17 -2.93
N VAL A 99 2.46 -9.83 -1.82
CA VAL A 99 2.03 -9.42 -0.47
C VAL A 99 3.20 -9.49 0.49
N SER A 100 3.33 -8.46 1.30
CA SER A 100 4.20 -8.40 2.47
C SER A 100 3.56 -7.52 3.55
N PRO A 101 4.07 -7.50 4.79
CA PRO A 101 3.58 -6.57 5.80
C PRO A 101 3.68 -5.10 5.44
N TYR A 102 4.54 -4.75 4.45
CA TYR A 102 4.87 -3.36 4.09
C TYR A 102 4.46 -2.97 2.68
N ARG A 103 4.09 -3.94 1.84
CA ARG A 103 3.69 -3.70 0.45
C ARG A 103 2.71 -4.76 -0.02
N VAL A 104 1.64 -4.33 -0.67
CA VAL A 104 0.72 -5.18 -1.42
C VAL A 104 0.64 -4.65 -2.84
N SER A 105 0.90 -5.50 -3.83
CA SER A 105 0.85 -5.14 -5.24
C SER A 105 -0.31 -5.85 -5.93
N PHE A 106 -0.90 -5.19 -6.91
CA PHE A 106 -1.94 -5.73 -7.79
C PHE A 106 -1.76 -5.20 -9.21
N THR A 107 -2.34 -5.87 -10.19
CA THR A 107 -2.26 -5.44 -11.59
C THR A 107 -3.61 -4.92 -12.05
N LEU A 108 -3.63 -3.75 -12.67
CA LEU A 108 -4.84 -3.21 -13.31
C LEU A 108 -5.20 -4.08 -14.52
N PRO A 109 -6.48 -4.45 -14.71
CA PRO A 109 -6.90 -5.13 -15.94
C PRO A 109 -6.57 -4.31 -17.19
N THR A 110 -6.16 -4.97 -18.28
CA THR A 110 -5.80 -4.31 -19.55
C THR A 110 -6.95 -3.56 -20.22
N GLY A 111 -8.19 -3.82 -19.83
CA GLY A 111 -9.39 -3.11 -20.30
C GLY A 111 -9.95 -2.15 -19.26
N TRP A 112 -9.16 -1.73 -18.27
CA TRP A 112 -9.62 -0.78 -17.27
C TRP A 112 -9.92 0.57 -17.87
N THR A 113 -11.00 1.20 -17.43
CA THR A 113 -11.40 2.52 -17.92
C THR A 113 -10.50 3.61 -17.34
N THR A 114 -10.16 4.60 -18.14
CA THR A 114 -9.43 5.79 -17.68
C THR A 114 -10.30 6.63 -16.74
N GLY A 115 -9.69 7.28 -15.76
CA GLY A 115 -10.36 8.10 -14.77
C GLY A 115 -9.67 8.10 -13.42
N ASP A 116 -10.29 8.77 -12.46
CA ASP A 116 -9.82 8.87 -11.09
C ASP A 116 -10.49 7.79 -10.24
N TYR A 117 -9.68 7.13 -9.42
CA TYR A 117 -10.08 6.04 -8.55
C TYR A 117 -9.57 6.25 -7.14
N GLU A 118 -10.25 5.65 -6.19
CA GLU A 118 -9.82 5.50 -4.80
C GLU A 118 -9.38 4.07 -4.53
N VAL A 119 -8.23 3.92 -3.90
CA VAL A 119 -7.68 2.62 -3.48
C VAL A 119 -7.79 2.47 -1.98
N TRP A 120 -8.32 1.34 -1.54
CA TRP A 120 -8.47 0.95 -0.15
C TRP A 120 -7.74 -0.35 0.11
N ALA A 121 -7.09 -0.45 1.27
CA ALA A 121 -6.38 -1.65 1.69
C ALA A 121 -6.91 -2.19 3.03
N HIS A 122 -6.85 -3.51 3.20
CA HIS A 122 -7.29 -4.21 4.41
C HIS A 122 -6.48 -5.50 4.60
N ASN A 123 -6.07 -5.81 5.81
CA ASN A 123 -5.25 -6.97 6.15
C ASN A 123 -6.05 -8.22 6.56
N GLY A 124 -7.34 -8.26 6.25
CA GLY A 124 -8.22 -9.37 6.61
C GLY A 124 -8.78 -9.33 8.04
N HIS A 125 -8.37 -8.38 8.88
CA HIS A 125 -8.75 -8.31 10.28
C HIS A 125 -9.35 -6.96 10.67
N GLY A 126 -10.23 -6.95 11.66
CA GLY A 126 -10.81 -5.71 12.20
C GLY A 126 -12.14 -5.27 11.57
N GLY A 127 -12.66 -6.01 10.58
CA GLY A 127 -13.91 -5.67 9.90
C GLY A 127 -13.86 -4.26 9.31
N VAL A 128 -14.91 -3.49 9.45
CA VAL A 128 -14.99 -2.11 8.89
C VAL A 128 -13.93 -1.16 9.43
N LEU A 129 -13.39 -1.41 10.61
CA LEU A 129 -12.33 -0.59 11.23
C LEU A 129 -10.92 -0.96 10.74
N GLY A 130 -10.79 -2.07 10.02
CA GLY A 130 -9.51 -2.54 9.46
C GLY A 130 -9.14 -1.90 8.12
N TRP A 131 -10.04 -1.14 7.49
CA TRP A 131 -9.77 -0.45 6.24
C TRP A 131 -8.83 0.74 6.42
N SER A 132 -7.93 0.92 5.48
CA SER A 132 -7.02 2.06 5.36
C SER A 132 -7.13 2.64 3.95
N GLY A 133 -7.27 3.94 3.85
CA GLY A 133 -7.54 4.70 2.61
C GLY A 133 -8.62 5.76 2.86
N PRO A 134 -9.17 6.40 1.78
CA PRO A 134 -8.79 6.19 0.38
C PRO A 134 -7.43 6.79 0.02
N PHE A 135 -6.84 6.27 -1.05
CA PHE A 135 -5.66 6.83 -1.72
C PHE A 135 -6.00 7.05 -3.19
N ASP A 136 -5.62 8.18 -3.73
CA ASP A 136 -5.89 8.54 -5.12
C ASP A 136 -5.05 7.69 -6.07
N LEU A 137 -5.67 7.28 -7.18
CA LEU A 137 -5.06 6.59 -8.31
C LEU A 137 -5.69 7.11 -9.59
N THR A 138 -4.92 7.77 -10.45
CA THR A 138 -5.37 8.19 -11.78
C THR A 138 -4.98 7.12 -12.79
N VAL A 139 -5.95 6.63 -13.55
CA VAL A 139 -5.71 5.71 -14.68
C VAL A 139 -5.83 6.48 -15.98
N GLU A 140 -4.76 6.47 -16.76
CA GLU A 140 -4.66 7.13 -18.06
C GLU A 140 -4.48 6.11 -19.19
N ASP A 141 -4.69 6.54 -20.42
CA ASP A 141 -4.31 5.74 -21.58
C ASP A 141 -2.79 5.64 -21.67
N ALA A 142 -2.30 4.43 -21.95
CA ALA A 142 -0.87 4.26 -22.18
C ALA A 142 -0.41 5.14 -23.34
N PRO A 143 0.75 5.81 -23.23
CA PRO A 143 1.27 6.61 -24.31
C PRO A 143 1.39 5.79 -25.60
N ASP A 144 0.81 6.26 -26.68
CA ASP A 144 0.96 5.62 -27.99
C ASP A 144 2.26 6.10 -28.66
N PHE A 145 3.28 5.28 -28.57
CA PHE A 145 4.55 5.50 -29.26
C PHE A 145 4.58 4.90 -30.70
N ALA A 146 3.51 4.19 -31.12
CA ALA A 146 3.51 3.48 -32.40
C ALA A 146 3.54 4.43 -33.62
N GLY A 147 3.09 5.68 -33.46
CA GLY A 147 3.17 6.73 -34.48
C GLY A 147 4.31 7.72 -34.29
N GLY A 148 5.09 7.57 -33.22
CA GLY A 148 6.24 8.44 -32.93
C GLY A 148 7.40 8.22 -33.91
N ALA A 149 8.14 9.29 -34.22
CA ALA A 149 9.39 9.14 -34.94
C ALA A 149 10.38 8.34 -34.12
N THR A 150 10.97 7.32 -34.70
CA THR A 150 12.07 6.59 -34.07
C THR A 150 13.37 7.28 -34.46
N TYR A 151 14.12 7.77 -33.50
CA TYR A 151 15.40 8.38 -33.72
C TYR A 151 16.50 7.40 -33.36
N ASP A 152 17.34 7.09 -34.32
CA ASP A 152 18.55 6.30 -34.08
C ASP A 152 19.67 7.25 -33.68
N VAL A 153 19.98 7.31 -32.37
CA VAL A 153 21.00 8.21 -31.83
C VAL A 153 22.39 8.00 -32.45
N THR A 154 22.65 6.84 -33.06
CA THR A 154 23.92 6.59 -33.78
C THR A 154 24.02 7.46 -35.04
N THR A 155 22.90 7.84 -35.66
CA THR A 155 22.90 8.78 -36.81
C THR A 155 23.23 10.21 -36.42
N PHE A 156 23.15 10.53 -35.14
CA PHE A 156 23.55 11.81 -34.52
C PHE A 156 24.96 11.76 -33.92
N GLY A 157 25.64 10.60 -34.05
CA GLY A 157 27.02 10.45 -33.63
C GLY A 157 27.26 9.71 -32.31
N ALA A 158 26.20 9.14 -31.69
CA ALA A 158 26.38 8.32 -30.50
C ALA A 158 27.18 7.05 -30.83
N VAL A 159 28.16 6.72 -29.97
CA VAL A 159 29.06 5.56 -30.13
C VAL A 159 28.60 4.37 -29.31
N GLY A 160 28.05 4.59 -28.11
CA GLY A 160 27.51 3.54 -27.24
C GLY A 160 28.57 2.58 -26.69
N ASP A 161 29.82 3.00 -26.59
CA ASP A 161 30.95 2.16 -26.15
C ASP A 161 31.18 2.14 -24.63
N GLY A 162 30.34 2.90 -23.89
CA GLY A 162 30.45 3.06 -22.44
C GLY A 162 31.62 3.93 -21.96
N VAL A 163 32.31 4.60 -22.87
CA VAL A 163 33.47 5.48 -22.58
C VAL A 163 33.26 6.86 -23.18
N THR A 164 32.75 6.94 -24.42
CA THR A 164 32.46 8.19 -25.12
C THR A 164 31.27 8.88 -24.48
N ASP A 165 31.36 10.21 -24.30
CA ASP A 165 30.22 11.00 -23.85
C ASP A 165 29.27 11.24 -25.01
N ASP A 166 28.14 10.52 -25.02
CA ASP A 166 27.13 10.57 -26.06
C ASP A 166 26.03 11.62 -25.76
N THR A 167 26.19 12.46 -24.74
CA THR A 167 25.15 13.39 -24.27
C THR A 167 24.66 14.32 -25.40
N ASP A 168 25.57 14.91 -26.18
CA ASP A 168 25.21 15.82 -27.27
C ASP A 168 24.45 15.08 -28.37
N ALA A 169 24.91 13.90 -28.77
CA ALA A 169 24.25 13.08 -29.79
C ALA A 169 22.83 12.62 -29.38
N ILE A 170 22.62 12.37 -28.08
CA ILE A 170 21.29 12.01 -27.55
C ILE A 170 20.37 13.22 -27.50
N ASN A 171 20.90 14.40 -27.18
CA ASN A 171 20.10 15.63 -27.13
C ASN A 171 19.74 16.16 -28.53
N ASP A 172 20.54 15.85 -29.54
CA ASP A 172 20.34 16.25 -30.93
C ASP A 172 19.38 15.31 -31.67
N ALA A 173 19.06 14.14 -31.10
CA ALA A 173 18.16 13.15 -31.67
C ALA A 173 16.69 13.43 -31.32
#